data_c7a447789a8f59c288fe066bd550e1c3
#
_entry.id   c7a447789a8f59c288fe066bd550e1c3
#
_cell.length_a   1.000
_cell.length_b   1.000
_cell.length_c   1.000
_cell.angle_alpha   90.00
_cell.angle_beta   90.00
_cell.angle_gamma   90.00
#
_symmetry.space_group_name_H-M   'P 1'
#
loop_
_entity.id
_entity.type
_entity.pdbx_description
1 polymer ?
#
loop_
_entity_poly.entity_id
_entity_poly.type
_entity_poly.pdbx_seq_one_letter_code
_entity_poly.pdbx_strand_id
1 'polypeptide(L)'
;MSADVRRRQVHYAVERGLSQRRACCLCGVARSSLRYVSRLSERDAKVISAMRELSRLYPRYGYRRIQVFLERQGFKMSAQRAYRLWREAGLQFPRRRPRKRVASGRPRPLAPQRANQVWAYDFMYDRCANGQPLKCLTVIDEWTRQCLAIEVACSIRSRHVIDVLSRLLSEHGAPTYLRSDNGPEFVSRAVIRWLHGSDIETAPIDPGKPWQNGTNESFNDKFRDECLSLEWFRSRAEAKVIIEAWRRHYNDVRPHSSLGNLTPREFINQSTREPERAVF
;
A
#
# COMPACT_ATOMS: atom_id res chain seq x y z
N MET A 1 -21.58 26.91 16.59
CA MET A 1 -21.84 26.08 17.78
C MET A 1 -22.54 24.81 17.36
N SER A 2 -22.11 23.61 17.83
CA SER A 2 -22.71 22.34 17.43
C SER A 2 -24.11 22.14 18.03
N ALA A 3 -24.96 21.31 17.42
CA ALA A 3 -26.30 21.03 17.91
C ALA A 3 -26.30 20.45 19.34
N ASP A 4 -25.29 19.67 19.67
CA ASP A 4 -25.13 19.06 20.98
C ASP A 4 -24.79 20.09 22.08
N VAL A 5 -23.94 21.05 21.77
CA VAL A 5 -23.63 22.16 22.67
C VAL A 5 -24.86 23.00 22.93
N ARG A 6 -25.66 23.32 21.90
CA ARG A 6 -26.92 24.07 22.07
C ARG A 6 -27.94 23.31 22.93
N ARG A 7 -28.06 21.98 22.79
CA ARG A 7 -28.93 21.16 23.64
C ARG A 7 -28.51 21.22 25.12
N ARG A 8 -27.20 21.09 25.38
CA ARG A 8 -26.65 21.25 26.76
C ARG A 8 -26.99 22.62 27.37
N GLN A 9 -26.91 23.68 26.58
CA GLN A 9 -27.31 25.02 27.03
C GLN A 9 -28.81 25.11 27.35
N VAL A 10 -29.65 24.44 26.57
CA VAL A 10 -31.10 24.37 26.91
C VAL A 10 -31.31 23.67 28.25
N HIS A 11 -30.68 22.52 28.49
CA HIS A 11 -30.75 21.83 29.78
C HIS A 11 -30.31 22.71 30.94
N TYR A 12 -29.17 23.36 30.79
CA TYR A 12 -28.63 24.29 31.78
C TYR A 12 -29.61 25.45 32.10
N ALA A 13 -30.24 26.03 31.08
CA ALA A 13 -31.20 27.12 31.24
C ALA A 13 -32.47 26.63 31.93
N VAL A 14 -32.93 25.41 31.67
CA VAL A 14 -34.10 24.78 32.31
C VAL A 14 -33.82 24.51 33.80
N GLU A 15 -32.65 23.99 34.15
CA GLU A 15 -32.21 23.75 35.52
C GLU A 15 -32.17 25.05 36.36
N ARG A 16 -32.02 26.20 35.69
CA ARG A 16 -32.05 27.52 36.30
C ARG A 16 -33.43 28.22 36.28
N GLY A 17 -34.49 27.46 36.01
CA GLY A 17 -35.86 27.92 36.15
C GLY A 17 -36.52 28.47 34.88
N LEU A 18 -35.85 28.44 33.72
CA LEU A 18 -36.52 28.76 32.45
C LEU A 18 -37.42 27.61 32.02
N SER A 19 -38.61 27.97 31.50
CA SER A 19 -39.43 26.95 30.85
C SER A 19 -38.70 26.38 29.64
N GLN A 20 -38.84 25.06 29.38
CA GLN A 20 -38.24 24.37 28.26
C GLN A 20 -38.53 25.06 26.91
N ARG A 21 -39.75 25.60 26.73
CA ARG A 21 -40.17 26.34 25.53
C ARG A 21 -39.30 27.59 25.34
N ARG A 22 -39.09 28.36 26.40
CA ARG A 22 -38.33 29.61 26.37
C ARG A 22 -36.83 29.35 26.17
N ALA A 23 -36.26 28.34 26.86
CA ALA A 23 -34.90 27.93 26.73
C ALA A 23 -34.56 27.41 25.31
N CYS A 24 -35.45 26.62 24.72
CA CYS A 24 -35.33 26.14 23.34
C CYS A 24 -35.33 27.31 22.32
N CYS A 25 -36.23 28.27 22.52
CA CYS A 25 -36.30 29.46 21.66
C CYS A 25 -35.01 30.27 21.74
N LEU A 26 -34.48 30.53 22.92
CA LEU A 26 -33.28 31.30 23.14
C LEU A 26 -32.04 30.60 22.54
N CYS A 27 -31.93 29.29 22.64
CA CYS A 27 -30.81 28.53 22.12
C CYS A 27 -30.96 28.10 20.64
N GLY A 28 -32.07 28.46 19.99
CA GLY A 28 -32.36 28.08 18.61
C GLY A 28 -32.39 26.56 18.41
N VAL A 29 -33.04 25.82 19.33
CA VAL A 29 -33.18 24.38 19.32
C VAL A 29 -34.65 23.98 19.20
N ALA A 30 -35.02 23.14 18.23
CA ALA A 30 -36.37 22.61 18.14
C ALA A 30 -36.65 21.69 19.34
N ARG A 31 -37.84 21.82 20.01
CA ARG A 31 -38.19 20.98 21.16
C ARG A 31 -38.18 19.49 20.84
N SER A 32 -38.57 19.10 19.62
CA SER A 32 -38.53 17.72 19.13
C SER A 32 -37.11 17.13 19.10
N SER A 33 -36.08 17.98 18.87
CA SER A 33 -34.71 17.53 18.83
C SER A 33 -34.02 17.46 20.19
N LEU A 34 -34.67 17.98 21.26
CA LEU A 34 -34.10 18.00 22.60
C LEU A 34 -33.91 16.58 23.18
N ARG A 35 -34.90 15.68 22.92
CA ARG A 35 -34.89 14.30 23.37
C ARG A 35 -34.17 13.35 22.36
N TYR A 36 -33.67 13.91 21.28
CA TYR A 36 -32.97 13.09 20.27
C TYR A 36 -31.63 12.59 20.80
N VAL A 37 -31.56 11.29 21.01
CA VAL A 37 -30.31 10.59 21.29
C VAL A 37 -29.78 9.99 19.98
N SER A 38 -28.58 10.36 19.59
CA SER A 38 -27.98 9.81 18.37
C SER A 38 -27.64 8.33 18.58
N ARG A 39 -28.25 7.46 17.78
CA ARG A 39 -27.88 6.04 17.74
C ARG A 39 -26.63 5.76 16.87
N LEU A 40 -26.00 6.80 16.34
CA LEU A 40 -24.82 6.65 15.49
C LEU A 40 -23.64 6.07 16.27
N SER A 41 -23.43 6.47 17.52
CA SER A 41 -22.35 5.96 18.38
C SER A 41 -22.45 4.45 18.59
N GLU A 42 -23.64 3.92 18.86
CA GLU A 42 -23.86 2.48 19.04
C GLU A 42 -23.62 1.70 17.73
N ARG A 43 -24.17 2.22 16.63
CA ARG A 43 -23.98 1.62 15.29
C ARG A 43 -22.55 1.65 14.81
N ASP A 44 -21.80 2.69 15.15
CA ASP A 44 -20.44 2.90 14.75
C ASP A 44 -19.42 2.19 15.68
N ALA A 45 -19.81 1.84 16.92
CA ALA A 45 -18.94 1.22 17.91
C ALA A 45 -18.30 -0.09 17.41
N LYS A 46 -19.08 -0.98 16.78
CA LYS A 46 -18.58 -2.24 16.20
C LYS A 46 -17.56 -1.99 15.10
N VAL A 47 -17.83 -1.01 14.24
CA VAL A 47 -16.93 -0.64 13.13
C VAL A 47 -15.64 -0.03 13.67
N ILE A 48 -15.74 0.84 14.69
CA ILE A 48 -14.56 1.45 15.32
C ILE A 48 -13.69 0.38 16.00
N SER A 49 -14.31 -0.60 16.67
CA SER A 49 -13.57 -1.73 17.25
C SER A 49 -12.81 -2.52 16.21
N ALA A 50 -13.47 -2.95 15.13
CA ALA A 50 -12.82 -3.65 14.02
C ALA A 50 -11.74 -2.80 13.35
N MET A 51 -11.98 -1.49 13.20
CA MET A 51 -11.01 -0.53 12.64
C MET A 51 -9.75 -0.43 13.50
N ARG A 52 -9.88 -0.41 14.83
CA ARG A 52 -8.75 -0.40 15.77
C ARG A 52 -7.94 -1.71 15.71
N GLU A 53 -8.62 -2.83 15.64
CA GLU A 53 -8.00 -4.15 15.52
C GLU A 53 -7.18 -4.27 14.23
N LEU A 54 -7.77 -3.92 13.09
CA LEU A 54 -7.07 -3.88 11.80
C LEU A 54 -5.88 -2.91 11.81
N SER A 55 -6.00 -1.77 12.49
CA SER A 55 -4.91 -0.79 12.60
C SER A 55 -3.75 -1.29 13.46
N ARG A 56 -4.03 -2.17 14.44
CA ARG A 56 -2.98 -2.85 15.23
C ARG A 56 -2.23 -3.88 14.38
N LEU A 57 -2.95 -4.64 13.54
CA LEU A 57 -2.37 -5.62 12.64
C LEU A 57 -1.57 -4.96 11.50
N TYR A 58 -2.04 -3.82 11.02
CA TYR A 58 -1.47 -3.10 9.88
C TYR A 58 -1.14 -1.65 10.25
N PRO A 59 -0.11 -1.40 11.06
CA PRO A 59 0.14 -0.08 11.64
C PRO A 59 0.53 1.00 10.61
N ARG A 60 0.89 0.62 9.38
CA ARG A 60 1.21 1.56 8.28
C ARG A 60 0.06 1.79 7.29
N TYR A 61 -1.11 1.17 7.55
CA TYR A 61 -2.25 1.34 6.65
C TYR A 61 -3.13 2.50 7.09
N GLY A 62 -3.39 3.42 6.15
CA GLY A 62 -4.36 4.50 6.35
C GLY A 62 -5.80 4.02 6.14
N TYR A 63 -6.77 4.89 6.50
CA TYR A 63 -8.21 4.58 6.48
C TYR A 63 -8.71 3.96 5.18
N ARG A 64 -8.16 4.32 4.01
CA ARG A 64 -8.60 3.78 2.70
C ARG A 64 -8.33 2.29 2.58
N ARG A 65 -7.16 1.80 3.00
CA ARG A 65 -6.86 0.38 3.00
C ARG A 65 -7.62 -0.37 4.10
N ILE A 66 -7.69 0.22 5.29
CA ILE A 66 -8.50 -0.34 6.39
C ILE A 66 -9.96 -0.44 5.97
N GLN A 67 -10.51 0.52 5.22
CA GLN A 67 -11.87 0.43 4.66
C GLN A 67 -12.03 -0.81 3.78
N VAL A 68 -11.08 -1.13 2.90
CA VAL A 68 -11.14 -2.32 2.04
C VAL A 68 -11.23 -3.61 2.88
N PHE A 69 -10.44 -3.71 3.95
CA PHE A 69 -10.53 -4.85 4.86
C PHE A 69 -11.87 -4.93 5.59
N LEU A 70 -12.38 -3.81 6.05
CA LEU A 70 -13.70 -3.74 6.68
C LEU A 70 -14.81 -4.15 5.71
N GLU A 71 -14.74 -3.73 4.45
CA GLU A 71 -15.70 -4.13 3.41
C GLU A 71 -15.63 -5.63 3.13
N ARG A 72 -14.44 -6.23 3.11
CA ARG A 72 -14.24 -7.69 3.01
C ARG A 72 -14.81 -8.45 4.24
N GLN A 73 -14.86 -7.80 5.41
CA GLN A 73 -15.51 -8.31 6.62
C GLN A 73 -17.03 -8.04 6.67
N GLY A 74 -17.61 -7.45 5.61
CA GLY A 74 -19.04 -7.16 5.52
C GLY A 74 -19.48 -5.77 6.03
N PHE A 75 -18.57 -4.94 6.52
CA PHE A 75 -18.87 -3.56 6.94
C PHE A 75 -18.90 -2.60 5.73
N LYS A 76 -19.94 -2.62 4.94
CA LYS A 76 -20.11 -1.70 3.80
C LYS A 76 -20.24 -0.26 4.28
N MET A 77 -19.41 0.65 3.74
CA MET A 77 -19.44 2.07 4.08
C MET A 77 -18.85 2.96 2.99
N SER A 78 -19.27 4.23 2.98
CA SER A 78 -18.65 5.23 2.10
C SER A 78 -17.28 5.66 2.62
N ALA A 79 -16.44 6.18 1.73
CA ALA A 79 -15.12 6.71 2.08
C ALA A 79 -15.20 7.87 3.10
N GLN A 80 -16.26 8.69 3.03
CA GLN A 80 -16.52 9.78 3.99
C GLN A 80 -16.80 9.22 5.39
N ARG A 81 -17.64 8.16 5.50
CA ARG A 81 -17.92 7.51 6.77
C ARG A 81 -16.65 6.86 7.33
N ALA A 82 -15.90 6.14 6.53
CA ALA A 82 -14.63 5.54 6.93
C ALA A 82 -13.65 6.60 7.48
N TYR A 83 -13.49 7.73 6.78
CA TYR A 83 -12.63 8.82 7.23
C TYR A 83 -13.13 9.48 8.53
N ARG A 84 -14.45 9.69 8.69
CA ARG A 84 -15.03 10.23 9.93
C ARG A 84 -14.72 9.32 11.12
N LEU A 85 -15.00 8.00 10.98
CA LEU A 85 -14.75 7.02 12.04
C LEU A 85 -13.27 6.89 12.38
N TRP A 86 -12.40 6.95 11.35
CA TRP A 86 -10.95 6.96 11.52
C TRP A 86 -10.47 8.13 12.39
N ARG A 87 -11.04 9.32 12.17
CA ARG A 87 -10.75 10.49 12.99
C ARG A 87 -11.28 10.34 14.41
N GLU A 88 -12.52 9.88 14.56
CA GLU A 88 -13.18 9.67 15.84
C GLU A 88 -12.43 8.63 16.70
N ALA A 89 -11.90 7.58 16.07
CA ALA A 89 -11.08 6.56 16.71
C ALA A 89 -9.66 7.04 17.10
N GLY A 90 -9.23 8.24 16.68
CA GLY A 90 -7.89 8.77 16.94
C GLY A 90 -6.77 8.09 16.18
N LEU A 91 -7.08 7.42 15.05
CA LEU A 91 -6.14 6.60 14.28
C LEU A 91 -5.36 7.38 13.19
N GLN A 92 -5.43 8.71 13.20
CA GLN A 92 -4.77 9.53 12.20
C GLN A 92 -3.26 9.54 12.36
N PHE A 93 -2.55 9.38 11.24
CA PHE A 93 -1.12 9.63 11.20
C PHE A 93 -0.82 11.13 11.21
N PRO A 94 0.36 11.53 11.73
CA PRO A 94 0.86 12.88 11.56
C PRO A 94 0.86 13.28 10.07
N ARG A 95 0.37 14.47 9.77
CA ARG A 95 0.35 14.96 8.39
C ARG A 95 1.77 15.12 7.88
N ARG A 96 2.16 14.36 6.87
CA ARG A 96 3.38 14.64 6.11
C ARG A 96 3.17 15.92 5.31
N ARG A 97 4.16 16.81 5.29
CA ARG A 97 4.12 17.99 4.42
C ARG A 97 3.98 17.51 2.97
N PRO A 98 3.02 18.05 2.19
CA PRO A 98 2.89 17.65 0.80
C PRO A 98 4.17 18.04 0.05
N ARG A 99 4.81 17.07 -0.60
CA ARG A 99 5.88 17.37 -1.56
C ARG A 99 5.26 18.12 -2.73
N LYS A 100 5.95 19.15 -3.27
CA LYS A 100 5.52 19.80 -4.52
C LYS A 100 5.35 18.72 -5.58
N ARG A 101 4.13 18.54 -6.09
CA ARG A 101 3.91 17.68 -7.24
C ARG A 101 4.55 18.38 -8.43
N VAL A 102 5.63 17.81 -8.95
CA VAL A 102 6.10 18.17 -10.29
C VAL A 102 5.08 17.56 -11.24
N ALA A 103 4.37 18.39 -12.00
CA ALA A 103 3.44 17.94 -13.00
C ALA A 103 4.21 17.07 -14.01
N SER A 104 3.99 15.76 -13.97
CA SER A 104 4.65 14.81 -14.83
C SER A 104 3.75 14.50 -16.03
N GLY A 105 3.65 15.44 -16.97
CA GLY A 105 3.21 15.14 -18.33
C GLY A 105 4.30 14.40 -19.13
N ARG A 106 5.24 13.76 -18.45
CA ARG A 106 6.41 13.10 -19.06
C ARG A 106 6.00 11.70 -19.49
N PRO A 107 6.16 11.34 -20.76
CA PRO A 107 5.84 10.00 -21.24
C PRO A 107 6.71 8.97 -20.50
N ARG A 108 6.07 7.90 -20.05
CA ARG A 108 6.76 6.75 -19.49
C ARG A 108 7.06 5.78 -20.64
N PRO A 109 8.31 5.65 -21.07
CA PRO A 109 8.66 4.69 -22.11
C PRO A 109 8.33 3.28 -21.62
N LEU A 110 7.84 2.44 -22.50
CA LEU A 110 7.47 1.05 -22.23
C LEU A 110 6.50 0.89 -21.05
N ALA A 111 5.37 1.62 -21.07
CA ALA A 111 4.29 1.36 -20.11
C ALA A 111 3.72 -0.04 -20.37
N PRO A 112 3.80 -0.99 -19.41
CA PRO A 112 3.35 -2.36 -19.64
C PRO A 112 1.85 -2.43 -19.78
N GLN A 113 1.38 -3.30 -20.68
CA GLN A 113 -0.03 -3.55 -20.98
C GLN A 113 -0.49 -4.96 -20.58
N ARG A 114 0.44 -5.85 -20.26
CA ARG A 114 0.18 -7.25 -19.88
C ARG A 114 1.21 -7.75 -18.86
N ALA A 115 0.86 -8.83 -18.19
CA ALA A 115 1.79 -9.57 -17.33
C ALA A 115 3.02 -10.02 -18.12
N ASN A 116 4.16 -10.10 -17.47
CA ASN A 116 5.44 -10.51 -18.04
C ASN A 116 5.89 -9.67 -19.25
N GLN A 117 5.39 -8.44 -19.39
CA GLN A 117 5.91 -7.54 -20.40
C GLN A 117 7.13 -6.80 -19.91
N VAL A 118 7.09 -6.23 -18.72
CA VAL A 118 8.22 -5.50 -18.13
C VAL A 118 8.39 -5.95 -16.69
N TRP A 119 9.53 -6.55 -16.39
CA TRP A 119 9.97 -6.72 -15.01
C TRP A 119 10.92 -5.59 -14.65
N ALA A 120 10.82 -5.11 -13.42
CA ALA A 120 11.75 -4.15 -12.87
C ALA A 120 12.45 -4.75 -11.66
N TYR A 121 13.76 -4.53 -11.55
CA TYR A 121 14.53 -4.99 -10.41
C TYR A 121 15.44 -3.89 -9.87
N ASP A 122 15.73 -3.96 -8.55
CA ASP A 122 16.50 -2.94 -7.85
C ASP A 122 17.12 -3.52 -6.58
N PHE A 123 18.10 -2.79 -6.03
CA PHE A 123 18.71 -3.13 -4.76
C PHE A 123 18.25 -2.22 -3.63
N MET A 124 17.89 -2.85 -2.52
CA MET A 124 17.68 -2.17 -1.26
C MET A 124 18.71 -2.59 -0.23
N TYR A 125 19.10 -1.64 0.61
CA TYR A 125 20.11 -1.86 1.63
C TYR A 125 19.51 -1.60 3.01
N ASP A 126 19.87 -2.47 3.97
CA ASP A 126 19.54 -2.35 5.38
C ASP A 126 20.60 -3.05 6.23
N ARG A 127 20.38 -3.17 7.53
CA ARG A 127 21.32 -3.77 8.47
C ARG A 127 20.58 -4.49 9.60
N CYS A 128 21.08 -5.68 9.99
CA CYS A 128 20.61 -6.37 11.18
C CYS A 128 21.07 -5.67 12.46
N ALA A 129 20.42 -5.98 13.59
CA ALA A 129 20.77 -5.51 14.92
C ALA A 129 22.23 -5.83 15.31
N ASN A 130 22.75 -6.96 14.85
CA ASN A 130 24.13 -7.40 15.06
C ASN A 130 25.15 -6.73 14.11
N GLY A 131 24.72 -5.69 13.35
CA GLY A 131 25.58 -4.97 12.40
C GLY A 131 25.78 -5.65 11.05
N GLN A 132 25.26 -6.87 10.84
CA GLN A 132 25.39 -7.57 9.55
C GLN A 132 24.62 -6.81 8.45
N PRO A 133 25.25 -6.55 7.30
CA PRO A 133 24.58 -5.88 6.20
C PRO A 133 23.50 -6.77 5.57
N LEU A 134 22.38 -6.15 5.21
CA LEU A 134 21.33 -6.72 4.40
C LEU A 134 21.33 -6.06 3.04
N LYS A 135 21.59 -6.82 1.98
CA LYS A 135 21.36 -6.42 0.60
C LYS A 135 20.18 -7.21 0.07
N CYS A 136 19.13 -6.52 -0.36
CA CYS A 136 17.91 -7.12 -0.89
C CYS A 136 17.83 -6.83 -2.39
N LEU A 137 17.74 -7.87 -3.22
CA LEU A 137 17.39 -7.75 -4.64
C LEU A 137 15.88 -7.91 -4.75
N THR A 138 15.19 -6.88 -5.20
CA THR A 138 13.75 -6.89 -5.45
C THR A 138 13.48 -7.08 -6.94
N VAL A 139 12.52 -7.94 -7.31
CA VAL A 139 12.06 -8.13 -8.68
C VAL A 139 10.55 -8.03 -8.69
N ILE A 140 10.00 -7.14 -9.52
CA ILE A 140 8.56 -6.90 -9.62
C ILE A 140 8.09 -6.93 -11.07
N ASP A 141 6.90 -7.42 -11.31
CA ASP A 141 6.18 -7.23 -12.56
C ASP A 141 5.47 -5.86 -12.53
N GLU A 142 5.79 -5.00 -13.49
CA GLU A 142 5.32 -3.62 -13.49
C GLU A 142 3.82 -3.49 -13.80
N TRP A 143 3.21 -4.45 -14.49
CA TRP A 143 1.79 -4.41 -14.82
C TRP A 143 0.94 -4.95 -13.68
N THR A 144 1.24 -6.16 -13.23
CA THR A 144 0.50 -6.82 -12.14
C THR A 144 0.81 -6.25 -10.77
N ARG A 145 1.90 -5.50 -10.63
CA ARG A 145 2.47 -5.05 -9.34
C ARG A 145 2.91 -6.20 -8.44
N GLN A 146 2.96 -7.41 -8.95
CA GLN A 146 3.40 -8.58 -8.21
C GLN A 146 4.90 -8.46 -7.87
N CYS A 147 5.23 -8.67 -6.60
CA CYS A 147 6.62 -8.85 -6.19
C CYS A 147 7.01 -10.31 -6.42
N LEU A 148 7.77 -10.55 -7.50
CA LEU A 148 8.20 -11.88 -7.91
C LEU A 148 9.22 -12.46 -6.93
N ALA A 149 10.22 -11.65 -6.52
CA ALA A 149 11.22 -12.04 -5.55
C ALA A 149 11.72 -10.89 -4.68
N ILE A 150 12.13 -11.22 -3.45
CA ILE A 150 13.04 -10.41 -2.64
C ILE A 150 14.14 -11.34 -2.15
N GLU A 151 15.30 -11.32 -2.81
CA GLU A 151 16.45 -12.11 -2.39
C GLU A 151 17.28 -11.34 -1.38
N VAL A 152 17.60 -11.96 -0.24
CA VAL A 152 18.31 -11.32 0.88
C VAL A 152 19.65 -11.97 1.10
N ALA A 153 20.74 -11.18 1.00
CA ALA A 153 22.09 -11.66 1.24
C ALA A 153 22.98 -10.58 1.89
N CYS A 154 24.20 -10.94 2.29
CA CYS A 154 25.19 -9.93 2.71
C CYS A 154 25.75 -9.16 1.52
N SER A 155 25.86 -9.84 0.39
CA SER A 155 26.39 -9.31 -0.87
C SER A 155 25.72 -10.07 -2.01
N ILE A 156 25.31 -9.36 -3.03
CA ILE A 156 24.68 -9.90 -4.23
C ILE A 156 25.52 -9.43 -5.40
N ARG A 157 26.14 -10.38 -6.10
CA ARG A 157 26.95 -10.17 -7.31
C ARG A 157 26.17 -10.60 -8.54
N SER A 158 26.68 -10.29 -9.73
CA SER A 158 26.02 -10.61 -11.02
C SER A 158 25.58 -12.06 -11.15
N ARG A 159 26.38 -13.03 -10.67
CA ARG A 159 25.99 -14.46 -10.67
C ARG A 159 24.71 -14.70 -9.87
N HIS A 160 24.61 -14.16 -8.66
CA HIS A 160 23.39 -14.29 -7.85
C HIS A 160 22.17 -13.65 -8.52
N VAL A 161 22.35 -12.50 -9.20
CA VAL A 161 21.28 -11.87 -9.98
C VAL A 161 20.79 -12.82 -11.07
N ILE A 162 21.73 -13.43 -11.82
CA ILE A 162 21.41 -14.41 -12.87
C ILE A 162 20.69 -15.62 -12.29
N ASP A 163 21.16 -16.17 -11.16
CA ASP A 163 20.54 -17.34 -10.52
C ASP A 163 19.08 -17.03 -10.10
N VAL A 164 18.83 -15.85 -9.52
CA VAL A 164 17.48 -15.41 -9.15
C VAL A 164 16.59 -15.22 -10.38
N LEU A 165 17.08 -14.54 -11.40
CA LEU A 165 16.33 -14.32 -12.64
C LEU A 165 16.04 -15.63 -13.35
N SER A 166 17.01 -16.56 -13.46
CA SER A 166 16.82 -17.89 -14.07
C SER A 166 15.72 -18.69 -13.39
N ARG A 167 15.69 -18.67 -12.06
CA ARG A 167 14.60 -19.28 -11.26
C ARG A 167 13.25 -18.66 -11.61
N LEU A 168 13.18 -17.31 -11.62
CA LEU A 168 11.94 -16.61 -11.92
C LEU A 168 11.45 -16.85 -13.36
N LEU A 169 12.36 -16.97 -14.32
CA LEU A 169 12.01 -17.34 -15.70
C LEU A 169 11.35 -18.73 -15.76
N SER A 170 11.87 -19.69 -15.00
CA SER A 170 11.31 -21.03 -14.91
C SER A 170 9.93 -21.06 -14.24
N GLU A 171 9.69 -20.18 -13.27
CA GLU A 171 8.44 -20.12 -12.50
C GLU A 171 7.34 -19.31 -13.20
N HIS A 172 7.70 -18.23 -13.89
CA HIS A 172 6.75 -17.22 -14.40
C HIS A 172 6.81 -17.04 -15.93
N GLY A 173 7.78 -17.63 -16.61
CA GLY A 173 8.09 -17.35 -18.01
C GLY A 173 8.98 -16.12 -18.17
N ALA A 174 9.53 -15.93 -19.36
CA ALA A 174 10.44 -14.81 -19.64
C ALA A 174 9.66 -13.50 -19.84
N PRO A 175 10.11 -12.36 -19.24
CA PRO A 175 9.58 -11.07 -19.58
C PRO A 175 10.10 -10.62 -20.95
N THR A 176 9.36 -9.71 -21.61
CA THR A 176 9.86 -9.08 -22.85
C THR A 176 10.99 -8.11 -22.54
N TYR A 177 10.84 -7.34 -21.45
CA TYR A 177 11.80 -6.31 -21.04
C TYR A 177 12.17 -6.47 -19.58
N LEU A 178 13.46 -6.26 -19.28
CA LEU A 178 13.96 -6.13 -17.92
C LEU A 178 14.46 -4.70 -17.69
N ARG A 179 13.86 -4.01 -16.72
CA ARG A 179 14.21 -2.64 -16.35
C ARG A 179 15.01 -2.62 -15.07
N SER A 180 16.14 -1.89 -15.10
CA SER A 180 16.96 -1.60 -13.92
C SER A 180 17.42 -0.16 -13.92
N ASP A 181 17.93 0.30 -12.80
CA ASP A 181 18.77 1.49 -12.80
C ASP A 181 20.14 1.20 -13.43
N ASN A 182 20.97 2.24 -13.55
CA ASN A 182 22.30 2.14 -14.14
C ASN A 182 23.38 1.71 -13.12
N GLY A 183 23.00 0.97 -12.06
CA GLY A 183 23.95 0.48 -11.07
C GLY A 183 25.00 -0.47 -11.68
N PRO A 184 26.24 -0.47 -11.16
CA PRO A 184 27.35 -1.25 -11.75
C PRO A 184 27.07 -2.76 -11.75
N GLU A 185 26.26 -3.26 -10.83
CA GLU A 185 25.85 -4.67 -10.78
C GLU A 185 24.92 -5.06 -11.94
N PHE A 186 24.14 -4.10 -12.43
CA PHE A 186 23.15 -4.31 -13.50
C PHE A 186 23.74 -4.13 -14.89
N VAL A 187 24.75 -3.26 -15.00
CA VAL A 187 25.51 -3.00 -16.25
C VAL A 187 26.62 -4.05 -16.45
N SER A 188 26.72 -5.05 -15.55
CA SER A 188 27.75 -6.07 -15.69
C SER A 188 27.62 -6.83 -17.00
N ARG A 189 28.75 -7.02 -17.69
CA ARG A 189 28.82 -7.76 -18.97
C ARG A 189 28.24 -9.19 -18.87
N ALA A 190 28.26 -9.78 -17.67
CA ALA A 190 27.73 -11.13 -17.43
C ALA A 190 26.19 -11.13 -17.47
N VAL A 191 25.55 -10.17 -16.80
CA VAL A 191 24.07 -10.04 -16.79
C VAL A 191 23.57 -9.70 -18.19
N ILE A 192 24.21 -8.73 -18.86
CA ILE A 192 23.81 -8.33 -20.23
C ILE A 192 23.92 -9.49 -21.20
N ARG A 193 25.03 -10.24 -21.19
CA ARG A 193 25.20 -11.43 -22.05
C ARG A 193 24.14 -12.51 -21.76
N TRP A 194 23.83 -12.72 -20.50
CA TRP A 194 22.83 -13.71 -20.11
C TRP A 194 21.43 -13.28 -20.58
N LEU A 195 21.07 -12.00 -20.46
CA LEU A 195 19.78 -11.47 -20.95
C LEU A 195 19.64 -11.65 -22.46
N HIS A 196 20.68 -11.32 -23.24
CA HIS A 196 20.70 -11.56 -24.69
C HIS A 196 20.53 -13.06 -25.03
N GLY A 197 21.17 -13.95 -24.29
CA GLY A 197 21.02 -15.40 -24.49
C GLY A 197 19.67 -15.94 -24.06
N SER A 198 18.86 -15.16 -23.36
CA SER A 198 17.52 -15.50 -22.89
C SER A 198 16.41 -14.77 -23.66
N ASP A 199 16.72 -14.06 -24.75
CA ASP A 199 15.80 -13.26 -25.56
C ASP A 199 15.07 -12.16 -24.76
N ILE A 200 15.71 -11.62 -23.73
CA ILE A 200 15.17 -10.57 -22.89
C ILE A 200 15.83 -9.24 -23.23
N GLU A 201 15.02 -8.27 -23.64
CA GLU A 201 15.51 -6.92 -23.92
C GLU A 201 15.74 -6.12 -22.63
N THR A 202 16.81 -5.34 -22.60
CA THR A 202 17.05 -4.40 -21.51
C THR A 202 16.31 -3.09 -21.78
N ALA A 203 15.59 -2.59 -20.77
CA ALA A 203 14.95 -1.28 -20.79
C ALA A 203 15.70 -0.32 -19.85
N PRO A 204 16.85 0.25 -20.28
CA PRO A 204 17.65 1.13 -19.44
C PRO A 204 16.88 2.41 -19.10
N ILE A 205 17.16 2.95 -17.94
CA ILE A 205 16.62 4.25 -17.50
C ILE A 205 17.60 5.31 -18.03
N ASP A 206 17.06 6.30 -18.74
CA ASP A 206 17.87 7.41 -19.22
C ASP A 206 18.52 8.15 -18.04
N PRO A 207 19.78 8.56 -18.16
CA PRO A 207 20.43 9.39 -17.15
C PRO A 207 19.61 10.64 -16.83
N GLY A 208 19.39 10.90 -15.53
CA GLY A 208 18.61 12.05 -15.05
C GLY A 208 17.09 11.92 -15.18
N LYS A 209 16.57 10.73 -15.50
CA LYS A 209 15.12 10.48 -15.62
C LYS A 209 14.62 9.42 -14.62
N PRO A 210 14.71 9.65 -13.29
CA PRO A 210 14.32 8.68 -12.28
C PRO A 210 12.83 8.28 -12.38
N TRP A 211 11.97 9.15 -12.90
CA TRP A 211 10.53 8.83 -13.08
C TRP A 211 10.26 7.62 -13.97
N GLN A 212 11.21 7.18 -14.78
CA GLN A 212 11.11 5.97 -15.60
C GLN A 212 11.10 4.70 -14.74
N ASN A 213 11.66 4.76 -13.53
CA ASN A 213 11.65 3.67 -12.54
C ASN A 213 10.58 3.82 -11.43
N GLY A 214 9.60 4.69 -11.63
CA GLY A 214 8.62 5.04 -10.61
C GLY A 214 7.82 3.87 -10.02
N THR A 215 7.72 2.72 -10.72
CA THR A 215 7.09 1.51 -10.16
C THR A 215 7.96 0.89 -9.09
N ASN A 216 9.26 0.75 -9.38
CA ASN A 216 10.22 0.18 -8.44
C ASN A 216 10.45 1.10 -7.23
N GLU A 217 10.60 2.40 -7.46
CA GLU A 217 10.70 3.40 -6.38
C GLU A 217 9.46 3.31 -5.47
N SER A 218 8.26 3.27 -6.05
CA SER A 218 7.02 3.14 -5.30
C SER A 218 6.90 1.81 -4.54
N PHE A 219 7.45 0.71 -5.07
CA PHE A 219 7.53 -0.56 -4.38
C PHE A 219 8.53 -0.48 -3.22
N ASN A 220 9.72 0.00 -3.47
CA ASN A 220 10.80 0.11 -2.48
C ASN A 220 10.41 1.02 -1.30
N ASP A 221 9.68 2.12 -1.56
CA ASP A 221 9.12 2.97 -0.51
C ASP A 221 8.18 2.19 0.41
N LYS A 222 7.33 1.30 -0.16
CA LYS A 222 6.42 0.46 0.63
C LYS A 222 7.16 -0.63 1.39
N PHE A 223 8.11 -1.29 0.74
CA PHE A 223 8.94 -2.31 1.37
C PHE A 223 9.71 -1.72 2.55
N ARG A 224 10.28 -0.53 2.38
CA ARG A 224 10.95 0.18 3.48
C ARG A 224 9.99 0.57 4.60
N ASP A 225 8.84 1.20 4.28
CA ASP A 225 7.91 1.73 5.29
C ASP A 225 7.14 0.60 6.00
N GLU A 226 6.72 -0.44 5.28
CA GLU A 226 5.79 -1.46 5.75
C GLU A 226 6.50 -2.76 6.25
N CYS A 227 7.82 -2.90 5.99
CA CYS A 227 8.62 -4.05 6.44
C CYS A 227 9.90 -3.60 7.14
N LEU A 228 10.89 -3.07 6.38
CA LEU A 228 12.22 -2.83 6.93
C LEU A 228 12.22 -1.85 8.11
N SER A 229 11.37 -0.81 8.10
CA SER A 229 11.29 0.18 9.18
C SER A 229 10.44 -0.25 10.38
N LEU A 230 9.73 -1.36 10.29
CA LEU A 230 8.93 -1.91 11.39
C LEU A 230 9.65 -3.01 12.16
N GLU A 231 10.62 -3.65 11.51
CA GLU A 231 11.28 -4.83 12.03
C GLU A 231 12.70 -4.53 12.51
N TRP A 232 13.09 -5.23 13.53
CA TRP A 232 14.45 -5.20 14.09
C TRP A 232 15.08 -6.59 13.93
N PHE A 233 15.65 -6.85 12.75
CA PHE A 233 16.18 -8.16 12.41
C PHE A 233 17.39 -8.53 13.27
N ARG A 234 17.32 -9.61 14.03
CA ARG A 234 18.44 -10.11 14.85
C ARG A 234 19.54 -10.73 13.99
N SER A 235 19.13 -11.37 12.90
CA SER A 235 20.02 -12.06 11.96
C SER A 235 19.48 -12.01 10.53
N ARG A 236 20.35 -12.33 9.56
CA ARG A 236 19.92 -12.49 8.17
C ARG A 236 18.94 -13.65 7.94
N ALA A 237 19.07 -14.73 8.70
CA ALA A 237 18.14 -15.85 8.61
C ALA A 237 16.71 -15.43 9.00
N GLU A 238 16.59 -14.70 10.10
CA GLU A 238 15.31 -14.12 10.54
C GLU A 238 14.79 -13.09 9.49
N ALA A 239 15.65 -12.20 8.99
CA ALA A 239 15.29 -11.24 7.96
C ALA A 239 14.71 -11.91 6.71
N LYS A 240 15.32 -13.02 6.24
CA LYS A 240 14.79 -13.79 5.10
C LYS A 240 13.37 -14.27 5.34
N VAL A 241 13.09 -14.81 6.51
CA VAL A 241 11.75 -15.34 6.86
C VAL A 241 10.72 -14.22 6.91
N ILE A 242 11.03 -13.14 7.62
CA ILE A 242 10.10 -12.00 7.79
C ILE A 242 9.86 -11.29 6.46
N ILE A 243 10.90 -11.04 5.68
CA ILE A 243 10.80 -10.38 4.37
C ILE A 243 10.00 -11.24 3.39
N GLU A 244 10.19 -12.57 3.38
CA GLU A 244 9.39 -13.46 2.54
C GLU A 244 7.92 -13.49 2.98
N ALA A 245 7.64 -13.49 4.28
CA ALA A 245 6.27 -13.38 4.81
C ALA A 245 5.63 -12.05 4.38
N TRP A 246 6.38 -10.94 4.44
CA TRP A 246 5.92 -9.66 3.95
C TRP A 246 5.66 -9.66 2.42
N ARG A 247 6.53 -10.29 1.61
CA ARG A 247 6.34 -10.42 0.16
C ARG A 247 5.03 -11.16 -0.18
N ARG A 248 4.76 -12.26 0.53
CA ARG A 248 3.49 -12.98 0.39
C ARG A 248 2.30 -12.11 0.79
N HIS A 249 2.39 -11.43 1.93
CA HIS A 249 1.35 -10.49 2.36
C HIS A 249 1.13 -9.37 1.33
N TYR A 250 2.20 -8.82 0.76
CA TYR A 250 2.13 -7.80 -0.28
C TYR A 250 1.38 -8.28 -1.53
N ASN A 251 1.62 -9.53 -1.94
CA ASN A 251 1.00 -10.11 -3.14
C ASN A 251 -0.44 -10.62 -2.90
N ASP A 252 -0.72 -11.17 -1.73
CA ASP A 252 -1.93 -11.97 -1.50
C ASP A 252 -2.98 -11.24 -0.65
N VAL A 253 -2.57 -10.27 0.16
CA VAL A 253 -3.44 -9.65 1.17
C VAL A 253 -3.54 -8.12 1.00
N ARG A 254 -2.44 -7.46 0.66
CA ARG A 254 -2.35 -6.01 0.61
C ARG A 254 -3.17 -5.41 -0.53
N PRO A 255 -4.15 -4.49 -0.25
CA PRO A 255 -4.87 -3.80 -1.31
C PRO A 255 -4.00 -2.75 -2.01
N HIS A 256 -4.08 -2.71 -3.34
CA HIS A 256 -3.34 -1.79 -4.19
C HIS A 256 -4.27 -0.81 -4.89
N SER A 257 -4.16 0.48 -4.59
CA SER A 257 -4.99 1.51 -5.20
C SER A 257 -4.83 1.61 -6.72
N SER A 258 -3.64 1.28 -7.26
CA SER A 258 -3.38 1.22 -8.70
C SER A 258 -4.04 0.04 -9.40
N LEU A 259 -4.51 -0.95 -8.64
CA LEU A 259 -5.22 -2.15 -9.13
C LEU A 259 -6.69 -2.14 -8.68
N GLY A 260 -7.30 -0.98 -8.47
CA GLY A 260 -8.69 -0.91 -8.00
C GLY A 260 -8.91 -1.46 -6.58
N ASN A 261 -7.90 -1.46 -5.73
CA ASN A 261 -7.87 -2.06 -4.39
C ASN A 261 -7.87 -3.60 -4.37
N LEU A 262 -7.59 -4.23 -5.50
CA LEU A 262 -7.26 -5.65 -5.55
C LEU A 262 -5.84 -5.89 -5.05
N THR A 263 -5.58 -7.12 -4.62
CA THR A 263 -4.21 -7.60 -4.45
C THR A 263 -3.60 -7.94 -5.81
N PRO A 264 -2.27 -7.99 -5.97
CA PRO A 264 -1.64 -8.46 -7.21
C PRO A 264 -2.17 -9.82 -7.66
N ARG A 265 -2.35 -10.78 -6.74
CA ARG A 265 -2.89 -12.10 -7.05
C ARG A 265 -4.35 -12.05 -7.53
N GLU A 266 -5.21 -11.27 -6.87
CA GLU A 266 -6.60 -11.09 -7.30
C GLU A 266 -6.66 -10.47 -8.70
N PHE A 267 -5.80 -9.48 -8.96
CA PHE A 267 -5.72 -8.80 -10.26
C PHE A 267 -5.28 -9.76 -11.38
N ILE A 268 -4.25 -10.60 -11.15
CA ILE A 268 -3.82 -11.63 -12.10
C ILE A 268 -4.96 -12.59 -12.41
N ASN A 269 -5.61 -13.11 -11.37
CA ASN A 269 -6.70 -14.06 -11.51
C ASN A 269 -7.90 -13.50 -12.30
N GLN A 270 -8.19 -12.20 -12.16
CA GLN A 270 -9.23 -11.53 -12.94
C GLN A 270 -8.83 -11.36 -14.40
N SER A 271 -7.60 -10.91 -14.66
CA SER A 271 -7.09 -10.68 -16.01
C SER A 271 -6.99 -11.97 -16.84
N THR A 272 -6.78 -13.09 -16.19
CA THR A 272 -6.72 -14.42 -16.86
C THR A 272 -8.13 -14.92 -17.24
N ARG A 273 -9.18 -14.47 -16.53
CA ARG A 273 -10.59 -14.88 -16.79
C ARG A 273 -11.30 -14.02 -17.82
N GLU A 274 -10.86 -12.79 -18.06
CA GLU A 274 -11.49 -11.90 -19.04
C GLU A 274 -11.28 -12.30 -20.51
N PRO A 275 -10.16 -12.89 -20.96
CA PRO A 275 -10.04 -13.36 -22.34
C PRO A 275 -11.03 -14.48 -22.71
N GLU A 276 -11.57 -15.26 -21.75
CA GLU A 276 -12.59 -16.27 -22.03
C GLU A 276 -13.99 -15.70 -22.29
N ARG A 277 -14.27 -14.44 -21.92
CA ARG A 277 -15.57 -13.79 -22.12
C ARG A 277 -15.69 -12.98 -23.41
N ALA A 278 -14.59 -12.76 -24.13
CA ALA A 278 -14.55 -11.98 -25.36
C ALA A 278 -14.71 -12.86 -26.64
N VAL A 279 -15.04 -14.13 -26.51
CA VAL A 279 -15.20 -15.10 -27.61
C VAL A 279 -16.62 -15.70 -27.63
N PHE A 280 -17.65 -14.86 -27.40
CA PHE A 280 -19.03 -15.23 -27.72
C PHE A 280 -19.78 -14.07 -28.33
#